data_db48dc2593f7b17cd0c4a8c0c7dc5678
#
_entry.id   db48dc2593f7b17cd0c4a8c0c7dc5678
#
_cell.length_a   1.000
_cell.length_b   1.000
_cell.length_c   1.000
_cell.angle_alpha   90.00
_cell.angle_beta   90.00
_cell.angle_gamma   90.00
#
_symmetry.space_group_name_H-M   'P 1'
#
loop_
_entity.id
_entity.type
_entity.pdbx_description
1 polymer ?
#
loop_
_entity_poly.entity_id
_entity_poly.type
_entity_poly.pdbx_seq_one_letter_code
_entity_poly.pdbx_strand_id
1 'polypeptide(L)'
;MGALTAVSPQAQRALREALAAAENGNAAAGNPGPIPLLTSLRGGSFAYVLPLTTGDRQRTGALHSAVAAVFVRKTSPANPPPLEALAKLYKLTASEVRIVDAVMKVDGVRALAETLGLTQATVKTHLHNVFRKTDTAGQTELVKLIAGFAPSEQE
;
A
#
# COMPACT_ATOMS: atom_id res chain seq x y z
N MET A 1 0.06 -23.06 8.89
CA MET A 1 -0.29 -22.30 7.66
C MET A 1 -0.50 -20.85 8.05
N GLY A 2 0.34 -19.94 7.58
CA GLY A 2 0.19 -18.51 7.85
C GLY A 2 -0.87 -17.90 6.93
N ALA A 3 -1.87 -17.24 7.49
CA ALA A 3 -2.84 -16.50 6.69
C ALA A 3 -2.24 -15.18 6.22
N LEU A 4 -2.39 -14.86 4.93
CA LEU A 4 -2.09 -13.54 4.39
C LEU A 4 -3.24 -12.61 4.75
N THR A 5 -2.97 -11.62 5.61
CA THR A 5 -3.95 -10.62 5.99
C THR A 5 -3.47 -9.25 5.55
N ALA A 6 -4.34 -8.50 4.91
CA ALA A 6 -4.01 -7.13 4.50
C ALA A 6 -4.01 -6.16 5.69
N VAL A 7 -3.21 -5.09 5.59
CA VAL A 7 -3.01 -4.09 6.67
C VAL A 7 -4.29 -3.30 6.97
N SER A 8 -5.16 -3.12 5.97
CA SER A 8 -6.37 -2.31 6.09
C SER A 8 -7.53 -2.92 5.31
N PRO A 9 -8.79 -2.53 5.61
CA PRO A 9 -9.94 -2.95 4.83
C PRO A 9 -9.83 -2.66 3.33
N GLN A 10 -9.21 -1.53 2.96
CA GLN A 10 -8.95 -1.15 1.57
C GLN A 10 -7.96 -2.11 0.91
N ALA A 11 -6.87 -2.43 1.60
CA ALA A 11 -5.88 -3.40 1.12
C ALA A 11 -6.48 -4.80 0.98
N GLN A 12 -7.34 -5.20 1.92
CA GLN A 12 -8.07 -6.47 1.85
C GLN A 12 -9.02 -6.51 0.64
N ARG A 13 -9.69 -5.40 0.35
CA ARG A 13 -10.54 -5.27 -0.84
C ARG A 13 -9.71 -5.34 -2.11
N ALA A 14 -8.61 -4.59 -2.20
CA ALA A 14 -7.71 -4.61 -3.34
C ALA A 14 -7.15 -6.02 -3.62
N LEU A 15 -6.81 -6.78 -2.58
CA LEU A 15 -6.35 -8.16 -2.71
C LEU A 15 -7.44 -9.07 -3.29
N ARG A 16 -8.67 -8.95 -2.80
CA ARG A 16 -9.81 -9.72 -3.32
C ARG A 16 -10.13 -9.37 -4.77
N GLU A 17 -10.14 -8.08 -5.11
CA GLU A 17 -10.40 -7.60 -6.46
C GLU A 17 -9.32 -8.09 -7.44
N ALA A 18 -8.04 -8.06 -7.04
CA ALA A 18 -6.94 -8.55 -7.84
C ALA A 18 -7.04 -10.07 -8.10
N LEU A 19 -7.40 -10.85 -7.09
CA LEU A 19 -7.59 -12.29 -7.22
C LEU A 19 -8.80 -12.60 -8.10
N ALA A 20 -9.94 -11.93 -7.89
CA ALA A 20 -11.12 -12.09 -8.72
C ALA A 20 -10.90 -11.71 -10.19
N ALA A 21 -10.14 -10.64 -10.45
CA ALA A 21 -9.74 -10.25 -11.80
C ALA A 21 -8.87 -11.33 -12.47
N ALA A 22 -7.97 -11.95 -11.72
CA ALA A 22 -7.13 -13.04 -12.20
C ALA A 22 -7.96 -14.30 -12.53
N GLU A 23 -8.96 -14.63 -11.71
CA GLU A 23 -9.88 -15.75 -11.96
C GLU A 23 -10.67 -15.57 -13.25
N ASN A 24 -11.12 -14.34 -13.52
CA ASN A 24 -11.90 -13.99 -14.71
C ASN A 24 -11.05 -13.81 -15.97
N GLY A 25 -9.74 -14.06 -15.93
CA GLY A 25 -8.84 -13.92 -17.06
C GLY A 25 -8.61 -12.49 -17.52
N ASN A 26 -9.04 -11.50 -16.75
CA ASN A 26 -8.94 -10.08 -17.08
C ASN A 26 -7.60 -9.49 -16.57
N ALA A 27 -6.51 -9.96 -17.16
CA ALA A 27 -5.16 -9.49 -16.83
C ALA A 27 -4.95 -7.98 -17.05
N ALA A 28 -5.76 -7.37 -17.91
CA ALA A 28 -5.66 -5.94 -18.23
C ALA A 28 -6.37 -5.03 -17.21
N ALA A 29 -7.34 -5.54 -16.45
CA ALA A 29 -8.19 -4.72 -15.60
C ALA A 29 -7.66 -4.49 -14.18
N GLY A 30 -6.56 -5.09 -13.78
CA GLY A 30 -6.22 -4.98 -12.37
C GLY A 30 -4.87 -5.48 -11.90
N ASN A 31 -3.80 -4.82 -12.29
CA ASN A 31 -2.65 -4.81 -11.39
C ASN A 31 -2.84 -3.61 -10.42
N PRO A 32 -3.40 -3.82 -9.22
CA PRO A 32 -3.62 -2.74 -8.26
C PRO A 32 -2.29 -2.17 -7.75
N GLY A 33 -1.18 -2.72 -8.21
CA GLY A 33 0.13 -2.44 -7.68
C GLY A 33 0.42 -3.25 -6.41
N PRO A 34 1.45 -2.87 -5.65
CA PRO A 34 1.79 -3.54 -4.40
C PRO A 34 0.70 -3.33 -3.35
N ILE A 35 0.18 -4.43 -2.80
CA ILE A 35 -0.86 -4.47 -1.78
C ILE A 35 -0.21 -4.72 -0.43
N PRO A 36 -0.40 -3.84 0.56
CA PRO A 36 0.21 -4.00 1.88
C PRO A 36 -0.38 -5.18 2.66
N LEU A 37 0.49 -5.96 3.28
CA LEU A 37 0.14 -7.12 4.07
C LEU A 37 0.58 -6.97 5.53
N LEU A 38 -0.28 -7.40 6.46
CA LEU A 38 0.15 -7.76 7.80
C LEU A 38 0.75 -9.16 7.74
N THR A 39 2.03 -9.28 8.04
CA THR A 39 2.66 -10.58 8.23
C THR A 39 2.98 -10.76 9.70
N SER A 40 2.88 -11.98 10.20
CA SER A 40 3.33 -12.36 11.55
C SER A 40 4.85 -12.19 11.74
N LEU A 41 5.56 -11.95 10.64
CA LEU A 41 6.98 -11.61 10.64
C LEU A 41 7.11 -10.10 10.84
N ARG A 42 7.94 -9.69 11.78
CA ARG A 42 8.26 -8.28 12.04
C ARG A 42 8.73 -7.60 10.75
N GLY A 43 8.06 -6.52 10.40
CA GLY A 43 8.29 -5.73 9.19
C GLY A 43 7.11 -5.75 8.22
N GLY A 44 6.88 -4.65 7.52
CA GLY A 44 5.86 -4.55 6.49
C GLY A 44 6.19 -5.46 5.30
N SER A 45 5.16 -5.93 4.62
CA SER A 45 5.31 -6.72 3.39
C SER A 45 4.28 -6.26 2.37
N PHE A 46 4.61 -6.44 1.10
CA PHE A 46 3.69 -6.21 0.00
C PHE A 46 3.44 -7.47 -0.79
N ALA A 47 2.20 -7.66 -1.21
CA ALA A 47 1.83 -8.64 -2.21
C ALA A 47 1.74 -8.00 -3.59
N TYR A 48 2.26 -8.71 -4.57
CA TYR A 48 2.07 -8.45 -6.00
C TYR A 48 1.28 -9.62 -6.56
N VAL A 49 0.09 -9.36 -7.09
CA VAL A 49 -0.75 -10.38 -7.71
C VAL A 49 -0.53 -10.33 -9.22
N LEU A 50 0.03 -11.40 -9.77
CA LEU A 50 0.22 -11.55 -11.21
C LEU A 50 -0.77 -12.57 -11.75
N PRO A 51 -1.72 -12.18 -12.62
CA PRO A 51 -2.59 -13.13 -13.31
C PRO A 51 -1.75 -14.07 -14.17
N LEU A 52 -2.05 -15.35 -14.12
CA LEU A 52 -1.40 -16.36 -14.95
C LEU A 52 -2.19 -16.55 -16.24
N THR A 53 -1.52 -16.37 -17.37
CA THR A 53 -2.09 -16.66 -18.69
C THR A 53 -2.17 -18.17 -18.92
N THR A 54 -2.94 -18.62 -19.90
CA THR A 54 -3.07 -20.04 -20.23
C THR A 54 -1.72 -20.71 -20.54
N GLY A 55 -0.81 -19.96 -21.19
CA GLY A 55 0.54 -20.43 -21.49
C GLY A 55 1.42 -20.61 -20.25
N ASP A 56 1.28 -19.74 -19.25
CA ASP A 56 2.02 -19.82 -18.00
C ASP A 56 1.53 -20.98 -17.12
N ARG A 57 0.23 -21.26 -17.16
CA ARG A 57 -0.40 -22.40 -16.46
C ARG A 57 0.14 -23.73 -16.92
N GLN A 58 0.39 -23.89 -18.22
CA GLN A 58 0.97 -25.12 -18.80
C GLN A 58 2.44 -25.31 -18.40
N ARG A 59 3.19 -24.22 -18.22
CA ARG A 59 4.60 -24.27 -17.84
C ARG A 59 4.84 -24.65 -16.38
N THR A 60 3.93 -24.36 -15.48
CA THR A 60 4.07 -24.64 -14.05
C THR A 60 3.82 -26.11 -13.68
N GLY A 61 3.37 -26.94 -14.63
CA GLY A 61 3.10 -28.38 -14.40
C GLY A 61 2.11 -28.65 -13.26
N ALA A 62 1.40 -27.62 -12.81
CA ALA A 62 0.51 -27.71 -11.66
C ALA A 62 -0.74 -28.51 -12.04
N LEU A 63 -0.98 -29.58 -11.28
CA LEU A 63 -2.19 -30.41 -11.35
C LEU A 63 -3.47 -29.62 -10.99
N HIS A 64 -3.32 -28.37 -10.52
CA HIS A 64 -4.41 -27.45 -10.18
C HIS A 64 -4.30 -26.22 -11.05
N SER A 65 -5.42 -25.71 -11.53
CA SER A 65 -5.50 -24.51 -12.36
C SER A 65 -5.23 -23.25 -11.53
N ALA A 66 -3.97 -23.00 -11.21
CA ALA A 66 -3.58 -21.74 -10.58
C ALA A 66 -3.93 -20.58 -11.51
N VAL A 67 -4.69 -19.61 -11.03
CA VAL A 67 -5.17 -18.44 -11.80
C VAL A 67 -4.29 -17.22 -11.61
N ALA A 68 -3.54 -17.18 -10.50
CA ALA A 68 -2.62 -16.10 -10.18
C ALA A 68 -1.40 -16.59 -9.41
N ALA A 69 -0.29 -15.88 -9.55
CA ALA A 69 0.88 -15.97 -8.68
C ALA A 69 0.88 -14.77 -7.72
N VAL A 70 1.09 -15.01 -6.44
CA VAL A 70 1.22 -13.96 -5.42
C VAL A 70 2.66 -13.91 -4.94
N PHE A 71 3.34 -12.82 -5.24
CA PHE A 71 4.69 -12.56 -4.76
C PHE A 71 4.63 -11.69 -3.52
N VAL A 72 5.20 -12.14 -2.42
CA VAL A 72 5.30 -11.37 -1.18
C VAL A 72 6.72 -10.84 -1.04
N ARG A 73 6.84 -9.52 -0.93
CA ARG A 73 8.12 -8.83 -0.76
C ARG A 73 8.14 -8.10 0.57
N LYS A 74 9.16 -8.34 1.38
CA LYS A 74 9.39 -7.57 2.61
C LYS A 74 9.89 -6.18 2.27
N THR A 75 9.44 -5.19 3.04
CA THR A 75 10.04 -3.85 3.04
C THR A 75 11.34 -3.87 3.83
N SER A 76 12.29 -3.06 3.41
CA SER A 76 13.56 -2.83 4.11
C SER A 76 13.97 -1.37 3.96
N PRO A 77 14.86 -0.82 4.80
CA PRO A 77 15.38 0.54 4.64
C PRO A 77 16.00 0.77 3.26
N ALA A 78 16.61 -0.27 2.69
CA ALA A 78 17.14 -0.23 1.33
C ALA A 78 16.05 -0.30 0.23
N ASN A 79 14.80 -0.56 0.61
CA ASN A 79 13.69 -0.73 -0.31
C ASN A 79 12.38 -0.27 0.34
N PRO A 80 12.23 1.05 0.57
CA PRO A 80 11.02 1.61 1.15
C PRO A 80 9.80 1.35 0.27
N PRO A 81 8.59 1.39 0.84
CA PRO A 81 7.37 1.27 0.06
C PRO A 81 7.33 2.42 -0.96
N PRO A 82 7.01 2.14 -2.20
CA PRO A 82 6.84 3.22 -3.16
C PRO A 82 5.61 4.05 -2.75
N LEU A 83 5.82 5.34 -2.51
CA LEU A 83 4.75 6.29 -2.14
C LEU A 83 3.62 6.28 -3.18
N GLU A 84 3.98 5.98 -4.43
CA GLU A 84 3.08 5.77 -5.55
C GLU A 84 2.10 4.60 -5.34
N ALA A 85 2.53 3.54 -4.66
CA ALA A 85 1.66 2.41 -4.34
C ALA A 85 0.58 2.80 -3.33
N LEU A 86 0.97 3.58 -2.32
CA LEU A 86 0.01 4.16 -1.36
C LEU A 86 -0.93 5.14 -2.05
N ALA A 87 -0.41 5.97 -2.95
CA ALA A 87 -1.19 6.92 -3.73
C ALA A 87 -2.28 6.21 -4.55
N LYS A 88 -1.94 5.14 -5.23
CA LYS A 88 -2.89 4.33 -6.01
C LYS A 88 -3.91 3.64 -5.10
N LEU A 89 -3.45 2.98 -4.02
CA LEU A 89 -4.31 2.22 -3.12
C LEU A 89 -5.38 3.10 -2.46
N TYR A 90 -4.97 4.27 -1.97
CA TYR A 90 -5.85 5.19 -1.25
C TYR A 90 -6.41 6.31 -2.13
N LYS A 91 -6.15 6.28 -3.46
CA LYS A 91 -6.57 7.29 -4.43
C LYS A 91 -6.18 8.70 -3.99
N LEU A 92 -4.92 8.84 -3.55
CA LEU A 92 -4.38 10.13 -3.14
C LEU A 92 -4.07 11.00 -4.36
N THR A 93 -4.37 12.28 -4.25
CA THR A 93 -3.95 13.29 -5.24
C THR A 93 -2.46 13.61 -5.09
N ALA A 94 -1.86 14.23 -6.08
CA ALA A 94 -0.45 14.64 -6.03
C ALA A 94 -0.16 15.55 -4.82
N SER A 95 -1.07 16.46 -4.47
CA SER A 95 -0.93 17.31 -3.28
C SER A 95 -1.00 16.52 -1.98
N GLU A 96 -1.89 15.53 -1.90
CA GLU A 96 -2.00 14.64 -0.73
C GLU A 96 -0.78 13.74 -0.58
N VAL A 97 -0.20 13.26 -1.68
CA VAL A 97 1.06 12.50 -1.67
C VAL A 97 2.21 13.34 -1.10
N ARG A 98 2.30 14.62 -1.49
CA ARG A 98 3.29 15.55 -0.92
C ARG A 98 3.10 15.75 0.58
N ILE A 99 1.87 15.83 1.06
CA ILE A 99 1.56 15.88 2.50
C ILE A 99 2.03 14.62 3.20
N VAL A 100 1.71 13.44 2.65
CA VAL A 100 2.12 12.14 3.22
C VAL A 100 3.65 12.04 3.31
N ASP A 101 4.36 12.44 2.26
CA ASP A 101 5.84 12.46 2.27
C ASP A 101 6.40 13.43 3.34
N ALA A 102 5.80 14.61 3.47
CA ALA A 102 6.23 15.58 4.47
C ALA A 102 5.93 15.14 5.91
N VAL A 103 4.80 14.47 6.16
CA VAL A 103 4.43 13.91 7.47
C VAL A 103 5.47 12.91 7.99
N MET A 104 6.17 12.20 7.10
CA MET A 104 7.24 11.28 7.49
C MET A 104 8.53 12.00 7.93
N LYS A 105 8.66 13.28 7.62
CA LYS A 105 9.89 14.06 7.83
C LYS A 105 9.77 15.08 8.96
N VAL A 106 8.56 15.65 9.14
CA VAL A 106 8.32 16.71 10.12
C VAL A 106 6.98 16.48 10.83
N ASP A 107 6.91 16.91 12.08
CA ASP A 107 5.71 16.81 12.90
C ASP A 107 5.03 18.16 13.09
N GLY A 108 3.70 18.14 13.10
CA GLY A 108 2.86 19.29 13.33
C GLY A 108 2.54 20.13 12.09
N VAL A 109 1.33 20.69 12.09
CA VAL A 109 0.76 21.46 10.96
C VAL A 109 1.61 22.65 10.56
N ARG A 110 2.25 23.31 11.53
CA ARG A 110 3.09 24.49 11.27
C ARG A 110 4.34 24.10 10.48
N ALA A 111 5.06 23.07 10.93
CA ALA A 111 6.27 22.60 10.26
C ALA A 111 5.95 22.05 8.85
N LEU A 112 4.82 21.37 8.71
CA LEU A 112 4.33 20.93 7.40
C LEU A 112 4.05 22.12 6.46
N ALA A 113 3.41 23.17 6.98
CA ALA A 113 3.10 24.38 6.18
C ALA A 113 4.38 25.08 5.71
N GLU A 114 5.36 25.24 6.59
CA GLU A 114 6.66 25.82 6.27
C GLU A 114 7.42 24.96 5.24
N THR A 115 7.48 23.64 5.45
CA THR A 115 8.17 22.70 4.55
C THR A 115 7.57 22.67 3.15
N LEU A 116 6.24 22.78 3.05
CA LEU A 116 5.53 22.68 1.77
C LEU A 116 5.27 24.02 1.09
N GLY A 117 5.56 25.13 1.76
CA GLY A 117 5.25 26.48 1.27
C GLY A 117 3.73 26.74 1.17
N LEU A 118 2.95 26.16 2.10
CA LEU A 118 1.50 26.26 2.15
C LEU A 118 1.04 27.00 3.40
N THR A 119 -0.24 27.43 3.40
CA THR A 119 -0.85 27.90 4.63
C THR A 119 -1.23 26.75 5.56
N GLN A 120 -1.28 27.02 6.87
CA GLN A 120 -1.74 25.98 7.83
C GLN A 120 -3.17 25.51 7.53
N ALA A 121 -4.04 26.41 7.04
CA ALA A 121 -5.40 26.07 6.67
C ALA A 121 -5.42 25.06 5.50
N THR A 122 -4.59 25.30 4.49
CA THR A 122 -4.44 24.38 3.34
C THR A 122 -3.91 23.03 3.77
N VAL A 123 -2.89 23.00 4.64
CA VAL A 123 -2.31 21.74 5.18
C VAL A 123 -3.38 20.97 5.97
N LYS A 124 -4.16 21.64 6.83
CA LYS A 124 -5.26 20.99 7.58
C LYS A 124 -6.28 20.36 6.66
N THR A 125 -6.66 21.04 5.58
CA THR A 125 -7.61 20.52 4.59
C THR A 125 -7.06 19.26 3.90
N HIS A 126 -5.80 19.29 3.47
CA HIS A 126 -5.18 18.12 2.85
C HIS A 126 -5.02 16.96 3.84
N LEU A 127 -4.57 17.22 5.07
CA LEU A 127 -4.48 16.20 6.12
C LEU A 127 -5.85 15.55 6.40
N HIS A 128 -6.89 16.34 6.52
CA HIS A 128 -8.25 15.82 6.70
C HIS A 128 -8.65 14.87 5.57
N ASN A 129 -8.39 15.26 4.32
CA ASN A 129 -8.67 14.40 3.17
C ASN A 129 -7.83 13.12 3.16
N VAL A 130 -6.54 13.21 3.53
CA VAL A 130 -5.66 12.04 3.66
C VAL A 130 -6.20 11.10 4.74
N PHE A 131 -6.50 11.61 5.94
CA PHE A 131 -7.03 10.78 7.03
C PHE A 131 -8.32 10.07 6.63
N ARG A 132 -9.25 10.78 5.99
CA ARG A 132 -10.49 10.20 5.49
C ARG A 132 -10.26 9.10 4.46
N LYS A 133 -9.29 9.29 3.54
CA LYS A 133 -8.98 8.32 2.48
C LYS A 133 -8.23 7.10 3.01
N THR A 134 -7.36 7.29 4.00
CA THR A 134 -6.56 6.22 4.61
C THR A 134 -7.23 5.54 5.79
N ASP A 135 -8.41 6.04 6.20
CA ASP A 135 -9.15 5.57 7.37
C ASP A 135 -8.30 5.64 8.65
N THR A 136 -7.62 6.77 8.83
CA THR A 136 -6.80 7.06 10.02
C THR A 136 -7.39 8.23 10.79
N ALA A 137 -7.32 8.17 12.13
CA ALA A 137 -7.88 9.21 13.00
C ALA A 137 -6.96 10.44 13.15
N GLY A 138 -5.69 10.34 12.73
CA GLY A 138 -4.74 11.42 12.85
C GLY A 138 -3.34 11.10 12.36
N GLN A 139 -2.42 12.05 12.56
CA GLN A 139 -1.05 11.97 12.06
C GLN A 139 -0.29 10.76 12.61
N THR A 140 -0.43 10.44 13.89
CA THR A 140 0.23 9.29 14.51
C THR A 140 -0.21 7.96 13.88
N GLU A 141 -1.51 7.81 13.62
CA GLU A 141 -2.02 6.60 12.95
C GLU A 141 -1.59 6.53 11.49
N LEU A 142 -1.59 7.67 10.80
CA LEU A 142 -1.08 7.76 9.44
C LEU A 142 0.38 7.36 9.37
N VAL A 143 1.22 7.87 10.29
CA VAL A 143 2.64 7.48 10.37
C VAL A 143 2.78 5.99 10.66
N LYS A 144 1.99 5.43 11.60
CA LYS A 144 1.98 3.99 11.87
C LYS A 144 1.53 3.17 10.66
N LEU A 145 0.51 3.63 9.94
CA LEU A 145 0.06 3.01 8.70
C LEU A 145 1.21 2.98 7.70
N ILE A 146 1.86 4.11 7.44
CA ILE A 146 2.99 4.20 6.52
C ILE A 146 4.20 3.42 7.05
N ALA A 147 4.50 3.52 8.35
CA ALA A 147 5.58 2.78 9.01
C ALA A 147 5.31 1.27 9.11
N GLY A 148 4.03 0.84 9.12
CA GLY A 148 3.68 -0.56 8.91
C GLY A 148 4.13 -1.08 7.54
N PHE A 149 4.43 -0.18 6.62
CA PHE A 149 5.07 -0.44 5.35
C PHE A 149 6.60 -0.24 5.40
N ALA A 150 7.12 0.47 6.40
CA ALA A 150 8.55 0.63 6.62
C ALA A 150 9.07 -0.44 7.58
N PRO A 151 10.31 -0.91 7.43
CA PRO A 151 10.89 -1.86 8.39
C PRO A 151 11.04 -1.16 9.74
N SER A 152 10.71 -1.89 10.81
CA SER A 152 11.12 -1.47 12.14
C SER A 152 12.65 -1.47 12.18
N GLU A 153 13.27 -0.31 12.28
CA GLU A 153 14.65 -0.24 12.76
C GLU A 153 14.64 -0.82 14.16
N GLN A 154 15.27 -1.96 14.32
CA GLN A 154 15.71 -2.44 15.62
C GLN A 154 17.22 -2.56 15.58
N GLU A 155 17.84 -1.72 16.42
CA GLU A 155 19.15 -2.00 16.94
C GLU A 155 19.32 -3.47 17.38
#